data_42777b44c8b5fb20e3d40b7e2f88742a
#
_entry.id   42777b44c8b5fb20e3d40b7e2f88742a
#
_cell.length_a   1.000
_cell.length_b   1.000
_cell.length_c   1.000
_cell.angle_alpha   90.00
_cell.angle_beta   90.00
_cell.angle_gamma   90.00
#
_symmetry.space_group_name_H-M   'P 1'
#
loop_
_entity.id
_entity.type
_entity.pdbx_description
1 polymer ?
#
loop_
_entity_poly.entity_id
_entity_poly.type
_entity_poly.pdbx_seq_one_letter_code
_entity_poly.pdbx_strand_id
1 'polypeptide(L)'
;MEFMKSLSGHDALLRIRLGPVRAYVVCEPGLVQQMLREPAVFDKGGMLFDKARQIVANGLATSAWTEHQRQRPLVQPAFTRARLEAYAPVMAQETDALIDTWQSERPVDIVEQMVTLFARITARTLFGSDLDRASIATLQQALPVVVEGVYRQMTAPLRMWEKLPTAANRKYHRAAADLHAVIDQFIDELEGVQGDRPDGEDMLSALLEAREGQDRLSGAEVHEQIFTFLMAGIETTANAMSWTLHLLARHPEVQERLHSEITDALAGQVPTLKDLSRLEYTRGVLTEAMRLYPPVWLLTRATTADTSLGQWRIPAGSAVAFSPYMLHHDARLFPDPERFDPDRWCPPRGDKASQRGLFPFGGGARKCIGDVFSLTEALVALVAISTRWRLTPGPGPDPRPVAKLTLAPDRVIAVAHPRPSPRDGHGSGRR
;
A
#
# COMPACT_ATOMS: atom_id res chain seq x y z
N MET A 1 14.35 -11.50 -6.86
CA MET A 1 13.17 -12.25 -6.35
C MET A 1 13.42 -13.75 -6.31
N GLU A 2 14.10 -14.35 -7.28
CA GLU A 2 14.44 -15.79 -7.29
C GLU A 2 15.15 -16.27 -6.01
N PHE A 3 16.11 -15.48 -5.50
CA PHE A 3 16.76 -15.80 -4.23
C PHE A 3 15.76 -15.88 -3.06
N MET A 4 14.74 -15.01 -3.02
CA MET A 4 13.71 -15.07 -1.96
C MET A 4 12.85 -16.33 -2.10
N LYS A 5 12.49 -16.73 -3.32
CA LYS A 5 11.76 -17.98 -3.57
C LYS A 5 12.59 -19.20 -3.19
N SER A 6 13.88 -19.19 -3.45
CA SER A 6 14.75 -20.33 -3.12
C SER A 6 14.90 -20.55 -1.61
N LEU A 7 14.55 -19.58 -0.76
CA LEU A 7 14.55 -19.75 0.69
C LEU A 7 13.30 -20.49 1.19
N SER A 8 12.22 -20.57 0.40
CA SER A 8 11.04 -21.36 0.74
C SER A 8 11.37 -22.86 0.65
N GLY A 9 10.73 -23.66 1.49
CA GLY A 9 10.94 -25.11 1.48
C GLY A 9 12.11 -25.64 2.31
N HIS A 10 12.93 -24.76 2.87
CA HIS A 10 13.98 -25.09 3.83
C HIS A 10 13.47 -25.12 5.28
N ASP A 11 14.37 -25.00 6.25
CA ASP A 11 14.05 -24.94 7.68
C ASP A 11 13.10 -23.78 8.00
N ALA A 12 12.33 -23.92 9.09
CA ALA A 12 11.37 -22.90 9.54
C ALA A 12 12.03 -21.55 9.87
N LEU A 13 13.34 -21.56 10.22
CA LEU A 13 14.17 -20.40 10.49
C LEU A 13 15.55 -20.57 9.86
N LEU A 14 15.93 -19.66 8.97
CA LEU A 14 17.23 -19.65 8.32
C LEU A 14 18.12 -18.57 8.90
N ARG A 15 19.38 -18.91 9.14
CA ARG A 15 20.41 -17.94 9.51
C ARG A 15 21.23 -17.56 8.28
N ILE A 16 21.14 -16.32 7.86
CA ILE A 16 21.86 -15.77 6.71
C ILE A 16 22.88 -14.71 7.15
N ARG A 17 23.80 -14.41 6.26
CA ARG A 17 24.78 -13.34 6.44
C ARG A 17 24.64 -12.32 5.32
N LEU A 18 24.32 -11.08 5.67
CA LEU A 18 24.23 -9.95 4.75
C LEU A 18 25.43 -9.03 5.02
N GLY A 19 26.57 -9.30 4.37
CA GLY A 19 27.81 -8.63 4.69
C GLY A 19 28.25 -8.91 6.13
N PRO A 20 28.47 -7.88 6.98
CA PRO A 20 28.82 -8.05 8.40
C PRO A 20 27.60 -8.41 9.27
N VAL A 21 26.37 -8.22 8.78
CA VAL A 21 25.14 -8.40 9.56
C VAL A 21 24.72 -9.86 9.52
N ARG A 22 24.49 -10.44 10.71
CA ARG A 22 23.81 -11.73 10.85
C ARG A 22 22.33 -11.47 10.94
N ALA A 23 21.53 -12.14 10.11
CA ALA A 23 20.10 -12.03 10.09
C ALA A 23 19.44 -13.42 10.16
N TYR A 24 18.27 -13.47 10.75
CA TYR A 24 17.40 -14.64 10.79
C TYR A 24 16.22 -14.38 9.84
N VAL A 25 15.99 -15.32 8.92
CA VAL A 25 14.83 -15.28 8.02
C VAL A 25 13.81 -16.31 8.49
N VAL A 26 12.62 -15.84 8.80
CA VAL A 26 11.52 -16.68 9.27
C VAL A 26 10.75 -17.19 8.07
N CYS A 27 10.73 -18.51 7.88
CA CYS A 27 10.15 -19.18 6.71
C CYS A 27 8.84 -19.94 7.03
N GLU A 28 8.38 -19.92 8.29
CA GLU A 28 7.16 -20.58 8.71
C GLU A 28 6.12 -19.57 9.22
N PRO A 29 4.85 -19.62 8.73
CA PRO A 29 3.80 -18.68 9.13
C PRO A 29 3.54 -18.62 10.65
N GLY A 30 3.63 -19.76 11.34
CA GLY A 30 3.45 -19.83 12.79
C GLY A 30 4.49 -18.99 13.54
N LEU A 31 5.75 -19.08 13.14
CA LEU A 31 6.83 -18.28 13.72
C LEU A 31 6.71 -16.78 13.36
N VAL A 32 6.27 -16.47 12.13
CA VAL A 32 5.96 -15.09 11.75
C VAL A 32 4.86 -14.52 12.64
N GLN A 33 3.80 -15.28 12.89
CA GLN A 33 2.73 -14.85 13.79
C GLN A 33 3.22 -14.67 15.24
N GLN A 34 4.09 -15.55 15.75
CA GLN A 34 4.72 -15.38 17.05
C GLN A 34 5.50 -14.06 17.11
N MET A 35 6.40 -13.83 16.15
CA MET A 35 7.19 -12.61 16.06
C MET A 35 6.33 -11.33 16.03
N LEU A 36 5.22 -11.37 15.27
CA LEU A 36 4.32 -10.22 15.14
C LEU A 36 3.45 -9.96 16.39
N ARG A 37 3.25 -10.96 17.25
CA ARG A 37 2.53 -10.83 18.54
C ARG A 37 3.39 -10.24 19.66
N GLU A 38 4.69 -10.23 19.49
CA GLU A 38 5.66 -9.78 20.51
C GLU A 38 6.41 -8.51 20.04
N PRO A 39 5.71 -7.39 19.73
CA PRO A 39 6.30 -6.21 19.13
C PRO A 39 7.26 -5.45 20.06
N ALA A 40 7.21 -5.69 21.36
CA ALA A 40 8.17 -5.14 22.32
C ALA A 40 9.54 -5.83 22.24
N VAL A 41 9.54 -7.12 21.89
CA VAL A 41 10.76 -7.93 21.74
C VAL A 41 11.27 -7.87 20.30
N PHE A 42 10.39 -8.00 19.33
CA PHE A 42 10.70 -7.89 17.91
C PHE A 42 10.27 -6.51 17.38
N ASP A 43 11.10 -5.50 17.69
CA ASP A 43 10.76 -4.12 17.39
C ASP A 43 11.29 -3.64 16.02
N LYS A 44 10.77 -2.52 15.54
CA LYS A 44 11.33 -1.76 14.43
C LYS A 44 12.62 -1.07 14.89
N GLY A 45 13.74 -1.75 14.74
CA GLY A 45 15.05 -1.31 15.19
C GLY A 45 16.16 -1.79 14.27
N GLY A 46 17.40 -1.54 14.72
CA GLY A 46 18.60 -1.85 13.96
C GLY A 46 18.88 -0.88 12.82
N MET A 47 20.00 -1.10 12.13
CA MET A 47 20.59 -0.16 11.17
C MET A 47 19.60 0.32 10.10
N LEU A 48 18.69 -0.54 9.63
CA LEU A 48 17.72 -0.21 8.59
C LEU A 48 16.69 0.83 9.09
N PHE A 49 16.06 0.57 10.24
CA PHE A 49 15.07 1.49 10.81
C PHE A 49 15.69 2.75 11.39
N ASP A 50 16.92 2.65 11.93
CA ASP A 50 17.64 3.85 12.41
C ASP A 50 17.95 4.81 11.25
N LYS A 51 18.28 4.27 10.08
CA LYS A 51 18.40 5.07 8.85
C LYS A 51 17.04 5.59 8.38
N ALA A 52 16.02 4.73 8.36
CA ALA A 52 14.69 5.11 7.90
C ALA A 52 14.15 6.30 8.73
N ARG A 53 14.27 6.29 10.06
CA ARG A 53 13.83 7.40 10.92
C ARG A 53 14.52 8.73 10.59
N GLN A 54 15.79 8.69 10.22
CA GLN A 54 16.54 9.90 9.85
C GLN A 54 16.08 10.48 8.51
N ILE A 55 15.45 9.68 7.66
CA ILE A 55 15.07 10.04 6.29
C ILE A 55 13.57 10.37 6.19
N VAL A 56 12.73 9.52 6.80
CA VAL A 56 11.26 9.58 6.67
C VAL A 56 10.56 9.88 7.99
N ALA A 57 11.30 10.45 8.94
CA ALA A 57 10.83 10.82 10.27
C ALA A 57 10.40 9.63 11.17
N ASN A 58 9.86 9.94 12.35
CA ASN A 58 9.53 8.98 13.40
C ASN A 58 8.01 8.71 13.50
N GLY A 59 7.32 8.75 12.35
CA GLY A 59 5.90 8.45 12.29
C GLY A 59 5.60 6.96 12.54
N LEU A 60 4.32 6.60 12.51
CA LEU A 60 3.82 5.27 12.88
C LEU A 60 4.50 4.10 12.14
N ALA A 61 4.97 4.33 10.90
CA ALA A 61 5.64 3.32 10.08
C ALA A 61 7.05 2.99 10.58
N THR A 62 7.75 3.90 11.25
CA THR A 62 9.16 3.78 11.62
C THR A 62 9.41 3.82 13.12
N SER A 63 8.49 4.35 13.93
CA SER A 63 8.61 4.55 15.37
C SER A 63 8.93 3.25 16.14
N ALA A 64 9.69 3.36 17.21
CA ALA A 64 9.93 2.28 18.17
C ALA A 64 8.63 1.88 18.89
N TRP A 65 8.63 0.72 19.56
CA TRP A 65 7.39 0.17 20.14
C TRP A 65 6.73 1.12 21.14
N THR A 66 7.49 1.72 22.03
CA THR A 66 6.98 2.63 23.07
C THR A 66 6.24 3.83 22.47
N GLU A 67 6.80 4.44 21.43
CA GLU A 67 6.20 5.58 20.71
C GLU A 67 5.00 5.14 19.87
N HIS A 68 5.14 4.02 19.14
CA HIS A 68 4.05 3.46 18.36
C HIS A 68 2.83 3.14 19.24
N GLN A 69 3.04 2.58 20.43
CA GLN A 69 1.98 2.21 21.36
C GLN A 69 1.18 3.45 21.82
N ARG A 70 1.87 4.59 21.98
CA ARG A 70 1.25 5.88 22.31
C ARG A 70 0.58 6.51 21.07
N GLN A 71 1.30 6.57 19.94
CA GLN A 71 0.82 7.27 18.74
C GLN A 71 -0.37 6.56 18.07
N ARG A 72 -0.36 5.21 17.99
CA ARG A 72 -1.38 4.48 17.23
C ARG A 72 -2.82 4.75 17.66
N PRO A 73 -3.18 4.75 18.96
CA PRO A 73 -4.54 5.10 19.38
C PRO A 73 -4.96 6.52 19.00
N LEU A 74 -4.00 7.46 18.95
CA LEU A 74 -4.24 8.86 18.61
C LEU A 74 -4.53 9.06 17.12
N VAL A 75 -3.91 8.26 16.24
CA VAL A 75 -4.12 8.36 14.79
C VAL A 75 -5.21 7.41 14.27
N GLN A 76 -5.60 6.39 15.05
CA GLN A 76 -6.62 5.40 14.66
C GLN A 76 -7.98 6.02 14.29
N PRO A 77 -8.47 7.12 14.95
CA PRO A 77 -9.73 7.77 14.60
C PRO A 77 -9.84 8.20 13.13
N ALA A 78 -8.73 8.59 12.48
CA ALA A 78 -8.69 8.94 11.05
C ALA A 78 -9.06 7.76 10.12
N PHE A 79 -9.00 6.52 10.60
CA PHE A 79 -9.26 5.30 9.85
C PHE A 79 -10.52 4.55 10.32
N THR A 80 -11.43 5.24 11.00
CA THR A 80 -12.72 4.65 11.41
C THR A 80 -13.64 4.41 10.22
N ARG A 81 -14.60 3.51 10.38
CA ARG A 81 -15.57 3.20 9.32
C ARG A 81 -16.33 4.43 8.84
N ALA A 82 -16.75 5.31 9.77
CA ALA A 82 -17.47 6.54 9.43
C ALA A 82 -16.60 7.46 8.53
N ARG A 83 -15.32 7.64 8.87
CA ARG A 83 -14.39 8.40 8.05
C ARG A 83 -14.18 7.75 6.67
N LEU A 84 -14.06 6.43 6.61
CA LEU A 84 -13.94 5.71 5.34
C LEU A 84 -15.18 5.87 4.46
N GLU A 85 -16.38 5.92 5.05
CA GLU A 85 -17.63 6.21 4.32
C GLU A 85 -17.62 7.63 3.74
N ALA A 86 -17.04 8.61 4.44
CA ALA A 86 -16.85 9.98 3.94
C ALA A 86 -15.77 10.07 2.83
N TYR A 87 -14.71 9.26 2.89
CA TYR A 87 -13.65 9.25 1.88
C TYR A 87 -14.06 8.56 0.56
N ALA A 88 -14.99 7.60 0.61
CA ALA A 88 -15.37 6.81 -0.57
C ALA A 88 -15.86 7.64 -1.78
N PRO A 89 -16.66 8.72 -1.62
CA PRO A 89 -17.01 9.60 -2.73
C PRO A 89 -15.82 10.27 -3.40
N VAL A 90 -14.82 10.69 -2.63
CA VAL A 90 -13.58 11.28 -3.16
C VAL A 90 -12.81 10.25 -3.99
N MET A 91 -12.69 9.01 -3.49
CA MET A 91 -12.04 7.91 -4.20
C MET A 91 -12.73 7.63 -5.54
N ALA A 92 -14.07 7.60 -5.57
CA ALA A 92 -14.84 7.40 -6.79
C ALA A 92 -14.65 8.57 -7.77
N GLN A 93 -14.77 9.81 -7.30
CA GLN A 93 -14.64 11.00 -8.12
C GLN A 93 -13.27 11.09 -8.80
N GLU A 94 -12.18 10.85 -8.05
CA GLU A 94 -10.82 10.89 -8.61
C GLU A 94 -10.59 9.75 -9.61
N THR A 95 -11.17 8.59 -9.35
CA THR A 95 -11.09 7.46 -10.28
C THR A 95 -11.81 7.77 -11.57
N ASP A 96 -13.06 8.26 -11.51
CA ASP A 96 -13.84 8.63 -12.68
C ASP A 96 -13.13 9.72 -13.50
N ALA A 97 -12.62 10.77 -12.84
CA ALA A 97 -11.89 11.83 -13.49
C ALA A 97 -10.63 11.33 -14.22
N LEU A 98 -9.94 10.32 -13.68
CA LEU A 98 -8.78 9.72 -14.32
C LEU A 98 -9.19 8.88 -15.54
N ILE A 99 -10.13 7.95 -15.38
CA ILE A 99 -10.52 7.03 -16.46
C ILE A 99 -11.29 7.72 -17.60
N ASP A 100 -11.85 8.92 -17.36
CA ASP A 100 -12.41 9.80 -18.40
C ASP A 100 -11.33 10.31 -19.37
N THR A 101 -10.07 10.35 -18.96
CA THR A 101 -8.95 10.73 -19.83
C THR A 101 -8.49 9.61 -20.76
N TRP A 102 -8.92 8.36 -20.49
CA TRP A 102 -8.50 7.22 -21.31
C TRP A 102 -9.18 7.24 -22.68
N GLN A 103 -8.41 6.87 -23.67
CA GLN A 103 -8.89 6.83 -25.06
C GLN A 103 -9.00 5.38 -25.54
N SER A 104 -10.09 5.08 -26.25
CA SER A 104 -10.32 3.77 -26.84
C SER A 104 -9.13 3.34 -27.72
N GLU A 105 -8.70 2.09 -27.53
CA GLU A 105 -7.64 1.45 -28.30
C GLU A 105 -6.26 2.13 -28.24
N ARG A 106 -6.08 3.03 -27.27
CA ARG A 106 -4.77 3.66 -27.03
C ARG A 106 -4.03 2.96 -25.88
N PRO A 107 -2.71 2.80 -26.01
CA PRO A 107 -1.89 2.33 -24.92
C PRO A 107 -1.93 3.29 -23.73
N VAL A 108 -2.10 2.72 -22.54
CA VAL A 108 -2.11 3.42 -21.25
C VAL A 108 -0.95 2.90 -20.41
N ASP A 109 -0.12 3.78 -19.87
CA ASP A 109 0.87 3.42 -18.86
C ASP A 109 0.17 3.29 -17.50
N ILE A 110 -0.15 2.06 -17.13
CA ILE A 110 -0.92 1.76 -15.93
C ILE A 110 -0.19 2.19 -14.66
N VAL A 111 1.14 2.07 -14.62
CA VAL A 111 1.94 2.47 -13.43
C VAL A 111 1.81 3.96 -13.19
N GLU A 112 2.00 4.77 -14.23
CA GLU A 112 1.87 6.23 -14.15
C GLU A 112 0.45 6.64 -13.74
N GLN A 113 -0.56 6.00 -14.33
CA GLN A 113 -1.97 6.29 -14.03
C GLN A 113 -2.33 5.94 -12.58
N MET A 114 -1.89 4.79 -12.07
CA MET A 114 -2.17 4.38 -10.70
C MET A 114 -1.44 5.26 -9.67
N VAL A 115 -0.18 5.61 -9.91
CA VAL A 115 0.54 6.57 -9.05
C VAL A 115 -0.18 7.92 -9.04
N THR A 116 -0.62 8.41 -10.20
CA THR A 116 -1.40 9.66 -10.31
C THR A 116 -2.71 9.59 -9.53
N LEU A 117 -3.46 8.49 -9.69
CA LEU A 117 -4.74 8.29 -9.02
C LEU A 117 -4.59 8.29 -7.50
N PHE A 118 -3.73 7.43 -6.99
CA PHE A 118 -3.59 7.27 -5.53
C PHE A 118 -2.89 8.46 -4.87
N ALA A 119 -2.07 9.22 -5.61
CA ALA A 119 -1.58 10.50 -5.12
C ALA A 119 -2.72 11.52 -4.92
N ARG A 120 -3.65 11.61 -5.87
CA ARG A 120 -4.82 12.50 -5.76
C ARG A 120 -5.77 12.06 -4.66
N ILE A 121 -6.10 10.76 -4.60
CA ILE A 121 -6.97 10.23 -3.54
C ILE A 121 -6.36 10.50 -2.17
N THR A 122 -5.09 10.12 -1.95
CA THR A 122 -4.41 10.31 -0.67
C THR A 122 -4.34 11.79 -0.30
N ALA A 123 -3.98 12.65 -1.23
CA ALA A 123 -3.89 14.08 -0.98
C ALA A 123 -5.27 14.68 -0.61
N ARG A 124 -6.33 14.38 -1.37
CA ARG A 124 -7.67 14.90 -1.09
C ARG A 124 -8.31 14.31 0.18
N THR A 125 -8.01 13.08 0.54
CA THR A 125 -8.50 12.49 1.79
C THR A 125 -7.71 12.96 3.01
N LEU A 126 -6.41 13.29 2.83
CA LEU A 126 -5.56 13.85 3.88
C LEU A 126 -5.91 15.30 4.18
N PHE A 127 -6.01 16.13 3.15
CA PHE A 127 -6.07 17.59 3.28
C PHE A 127 -7.45 18.18 2.95
N GLY A 128 -8.42 17.36 2.51
CA GLY A 128 -9.75 17.83 2.10
C GLY A 128 -9.79 18.31 0.65
N SER A 129 -10.87 19.03 0.29
CA SER A 129 -11.17 19.44 -1.08
C SER A 129 -10.36 20.66 -1.56
N ASP A 130 -9.70 21.35 -0.66
CA ASP A 130 -9.09 22.66 -0.94
C ASP A 130 -7.67 22.60 -1.51
N LEU A 131 -7.16 21.38 -1.80
CA LEU A 131 -5.87 21.21 -2.45
C LEU A 131 -5.86 21.84 -3.83
N ASP A 132 -4.98 22.82 -3.99
CA ASP A 132 -4.78 23.45 -5.30
C ASP A 132 -4.05 22.49 -6.27
N ARG A 133 -4.18 22.78 -7.57
CA ARG A 133 -3.56 21.95 -8.61
C ARG A 133 -2.03 21.94 -8.54
N ALA A 134 -1.42 23.00 -8.02
CA ALA A 134 0.03 23.13 -7.93
C ALA A 134 0.58 22.21 -6.83
N SER A 135 -0.07 22.18 -5.66
CA SER A 135 0.28 21.27 -4.56
C SER A 135 0.14 19.80 -4.97
N ILE A 136 -0.94 19.43 -5.67
CA ILE A 136 -1.10 18.07 -6.22
C ILE A 136 0.03 17.73 -7.19
N ALA A 137 0.37 18.63 -8.11
CA ALA A 137 1.45 18.42 -9.06
C ALA A 137 2.82 18.27 -8.36
N THR A 138 3.05 19.06 -7.30
CA THR A 138 4.26 18.95 -6.46
C THR A 138 4.35 17.58 -5.80
N LEU A 139 3.26 17.11 -5.17
CA LEU A 139 3.21 15.78 -4.57
C LEU A 139 3.51 14.68 -5.60
N GLN A 140 2.87 14.72 -6.77
CA GLN A 140 3.07 13.74 -7.84
C GLN A 140 4.52 13.69 -8.36
N GLN A 141 5.18 14.85 -8.47
CA GLN A 141 6.56 14.92 -8.95
C GLN A 141 7.59 14.58 -7.87
N ALA A 142 7.35 14.99 -6.63
CA ALA A 142 8.30 14.85 -5.54
C ALA A 142 8.30 13.44 -4.93
N LEU A 143 7.12 12.81 -4.75
CA LEU A 143 7.01 11.51 -4.08
C LEU A 143 7.87 10.40 -4.71
N PRO A 144 7.84 10.14 -6.03
CA PRO A 144 8.68 9.09 -6.63
C PRO A 144 10.18 9.35 -6.44
N VAL A 145 10.58 10.63 -6.45
CA VAL A 145 11.97 11.03 -6.22
C VAL A 145 12.39 10.80 -4.78
N VAL A 146 11.50 11.10 -3.83
CA VAL A 146 11.76 10.87 -2.41
C VAL A 146 11.83 9.38 -2.11
N VAL A 147 10.89 8.58 -2.59
CA VAL A 147 10.91 7.11 -2.41
C VAL A 147 12.19 6.49 -2.95
N GLU A 148 12.59 6.83 -4.18
CA GLU A 148 13.83 6.36 -4.78
C GLU A 148 15.06 6.82 -3.96
N GLY A 149 15.05 8.06 -3.48
CA GLY A 149 16.11 8.61 -2.63
C GLY A 149 16.20 7.90 -1.28
N VAL A 150 15.06 7.64 -0.63
CA VAL A 150 14.98 6.86 0.62
C VAL A 150 15.59 5.47 0.42
N TYR A 151 15.15 4.73 -0.59
CA TYR A 151 15.68 3.40 -0.89
C TYR A 151 17.19 3.42 -1.11
N ARG A 152 17.68 4.38 -1.92
CA ARG A 152 19.11 4.52 -2.19
C ARG A 152 19.92 4.83 -0.92
N GLN A 153 19.42 5.70 -0.05
CA GLN A 153 20.08 6.03 1.20
C GLN A 153 20.05 4.87 2.19
N MET A 154 18.91 4.16 2.31
CA MET A 154 18.80 2.98 3.17
C MET A 154 19.76 1.86 2.77
N THR A 155 20.01 1.69 1.46
CA THR A 155 20.87 0.63 0.92
C THR A 155 22.33 1.08 0.71
N ALA A 156 22.65 2.36 0.91
CA ALA A 156 24.00 2.87 0.74
C ALA A 156 24.98 2.21 1.74
N PRO A 157 26.12 1.67 1.27
CA PRO A 157 27.06 0.94 2.12
C PRO A 157 27.79 1.85 3.13
N LEU A 158 27.96 3.12 2.81
CA LEU A 158 28.68 4.09 3.62
C LEU A 158 27.84 5.37 3.83
N ARG A 159 27.73 5.82 5.07
CA ARG A 159 27.01 7.08 5.43
C ARG A 159 27.56 8.34 4.72
N MET A 160 28.82 8.33 4.29
CA MET A 160 29.42 9.45 3.55
C MET A 160 28.72 9.73 2.22
N TRP A 161 28.16 8.70 1.57
CA TRP A 161 27.51 8.84 0.25
C TRP A 161 26.21 9.65 0.34
N GLU A 162 25.56 9.66 1.48
CA GLU A 162 24.35 10.45 1.76
C GLU A 162 24.66 11.97 1.75
N LYS A 163 25.87 12.35 2.17
CA LYS A 163 26.31 13.75 2.29
C LYS A 163 26.98 14.30 1.04
N LEU A 164 27.30 13.44 0.06
CA LEU A 164 27.93 13.90 -1.17
C LEU A 164 26.97 14.73 -2.03
N PRO A 165 27.38 15.90 -2.56
CA PRO A 165 26.54 16.76 -3.37
C PRO A 165 26.37 16.22 -4.80
N THR A 166 25.93 14.96 -4.93
CA THR A 166 25.62 14.38 -6.24
C THR A 166 24.33 14.95 -6.81
N ALA A 167 24.16 14.88 -8.13
CA ALA A 167 22.91 15.34 -8.78
C ALA A 167 21.68 14.62 -8.20
N ALA A 168 21.82 13.33 -7.92
CA ALA A 168 20.76 12.52 -7.34
C ALA A 168 20.43 12.90 -5.88
N ASN A 169 21.42 13.22 -5.05
CA ASN A 169 21.19 13.70 -3.69
C ASN A 169 20.56 15.11 -3.70
N ARG A 170 21.05 16.01 -4.58
CA ARG A 170 20.40 17.33 -4.72
C ARG A 170 18.95 17.22 -5.17
N LYS A 171 18.63 16.35 -6.13
CA LYS A 171 17.26 16.10 -6.58
C LYS A 171 16.38 15.58 -5.44
N TYR A 172 16.89 14.63 -4.66
CA TYR A 172 16.21 14.09 -3.48
C TYR A 172 15.92 15.16 -2.43
N HIS A 173 16.95 15.94 -2.01
CA HIS A 173 16.78 16.96 -0.98
C HIS A 173 15.81 18.06 -1.41
N ARG A 174 15.81 18.45 -2.70
CA ARG A 174 14.83 19.40 -3.22
C ARG A 174 13.41 18.82 -3.14
N ALA A 175 13.21 17.63 -3.67
CA ALA A 175 11.91 16.97 -3.64
C ALA A 175 11.39 16.74 -2.21
N ALA A 176 12.27 16.38 -1.26
CA ALA A 176 11.89 16.27 0.14
C ALA A 176 11.48 17.63 0.73
N ALA A 177 12.24 18.69 0.44
CA ALA A 177 11.88 20.05 0.88
C ALA A 177 10.54 20.52 0.29
N ASP A 178 10.28 20.22 -0.98
CA ASP A 178 9.00 20.55 -1.64
C ASP A 178 7.83 19.81 -0.97
N LEU A 179 7.99 18.53 -0.59
CA LEU A 179 6.98 17.79 0.15
C LEU A 179 6.72 18.38 1.55
N HIS A 180 7.78 18.70 2.28
CA HIS A 180 7.65 19.30 3.61
C HIS A 180 6.94 20.66 3.51
N ALA A 181 7.30 21.50 2.53
CA ALA A 181 6.65 22.80 2.34
C ALA A 181 5.14 22.69 2.05
N VAL A 182 4.72 21.69 1.26
CA VAL A 182 3.29 21.43 1.03
C VAL A 182 2.60 21.01 2.34
N ILE A 183 3.22 20.14 3.13
CA ILE A 183 2.65 19.70 4.41
C ILE A 183 2.55 20.86 5.39
N ASP A 184 3.62 21.66 5.53
CA ASP A 184 3.66 22.81 6.44
C ASP A 184 2.60 23.85 6.05
N GLN A 185 2.47 24.16 4.77
CA GLN A 185 1.44 25.08 4.27
C GLN A 185 0.04 24.64 4.71
N PHE A 186 -0.30 23.36 4.55
CA PHE A 186 -1.62 22.86 4.94
C PHE A 186 -1.85 22.83 6.46
N ILE A 187 -0.83 22.53 7.24
CA ILE A 187 -0.93 22.62 8.70
C ILE A 187 -1.18 24.07 9.10
N ASP A 188 -0.42 25.03 8.56
CA ASP A 188 -0.56 26.46 8.88
C ASP A 188 -1.92 27.02 8.45
N GLU A 189 -2.41 26.65 7.26
CA GLU A 189 -3.74 27.04 6.77
C GLU A 189 -4.84 26.55 7.70
N LEU A 190 -4.72 25.33 8.23
CA LEU A 190 -5.68 24.76 9.14
C LEU A 190 -5.60 25.33 10.55
N GLU A 191 -4.41 25.63 11.05
CA GLU A 191 -4.21 26.29 12.35
C GLU A 191 -4.66 27.76 12.30
N GLY A 192 -4.57 28.40 11.14
CA GLY A 192 -5.00 29.79 10.93
C GLY A 192 -6.51 29.98 10.85
N VAL A 193 -7.28 28.95 10.53
CA VAL A 193 -8.76 29.01 10.51
C VAL A 193 -9.30 28.71 11.90
N GLN A 194 -9.25 29.73 12.78
CA GLN A 194 -9.98 29.70 14.06
C GLN A 194 -11.48 29.91 13.82
N GLY A 195 -12.28 28.88 13.98
CA GLY A 195 -13.75 28.93 14.04
C GLY A 195 -14.42 28.11 12.95
N ASP A 196 -15.45 27.34 13.38
CA ASP A 196 -16.47 26.62 12.60
C ASP A 196 -16.02 26.12 11.19
N ARG A 197 -15.12 25.14 11.16
CA ARG A 197 -15.15 24.23 10.04
C ARG A 197 -16.38 23.33 10.19
N PRO A 198 -17.27 23.30 9.20
CA PRO A 198 -18.28 22.26 9.19
C PRO A 198 -17.53 20.93 9.19
N ASP A 199 -17.74 20.14 10.24
CA ASP A 199 -17.24 18.79 10.49
C ASP A 199 -16.09 18.36 9.57
N GLY A 200 -14.83 18.61 9.99
CA GLY A 200 -13.67 18.25 9.21
C GLY A 200 -13.62 16.74 8.98
N GLU A 201 -14.13 16.30 7.84
CA GLU A 201 -14.19 14.88 7.47
C GLU A 201 -12.83 14.34 6.97
N ASP A 202 -11.81 15.21 6.83
CA ASP A 202 -10.47 14.83 6.36
C ASP A 202 -9.59 14.22 7.46
N MET A 203 -8.49 13.56 7.03
CA MET A 203 -7.56 12.89 7.96
C MET A 203 -6.77 13.87 8.81
N LEU A 204 -6.41 15.03 8.25
CA LEU A 204 -5.62 16.04 8.97
C LEU A 204 -6.44 16.65 10.11
N SER A 205 -7.71 16.94 9.90
CA SER A 205 -8.62 17.37 10.96
C SER A 205 -8.65 16.36 12.11
N ALA A 206 -8.76 15.05 11.82
CA ALA A 206 -8.71 14.01 12.84
C ALA A 206 -7.35 13.95 13.58
N LEU A 207 -6.25 14.24 12.92
CA LEU A 207 -4.92 14.30 13.55
C LEU A 207 -4.75 15.55 14.42
N LEU A 208 -5.33 16.67 14.02
CA LEU A 208 -5.32 17.91 14.80
C LEU A 208 -6.21 17.79 16.04
N GLU A 209 -7.38 17.15 15.94
CA GLU A 209 -8.21 16.79 17.09
C GLU A 209 -7.43 15.93 18.11
N ALA A 210 -6.54 15.04 17.63
CA ALA A 210 -5.68 14.23 18.47
C ALA A 210 -4.57 15.03 19.20
N ARG A 211 -4.44 16.34 18.94
CA ARG A 211 -3.56 17.27 19.69
C ARG A 211 -4.24 17.77 20.99
N GLU A 212 -5.52 17.55 21.17
CA GLU A 212 -6.25 17.94 22.37
C GLU A 212 -6.25 16.80 23.41
N GLY A 213 -6.15 17.12 24.69
CA GLY A 213 -6.15 16.16 25.78
C GLY A 213 -4.80 15.90 26.45
N GLN A 214 -4.75 14.89 27.34
CA GLN A 214 -3.55 14.60 28.14
C GLN A 214 -2.47 13.85 27.36
N ASP A 215 -2.87 12.90 26.49
CA ASP A 215 -2.00 12.15 25.57
C ASP A 215 -2.21 12.68 24.13
N ARG A 216 -1.52 13.74 23.77
CA ARG A 216 -1.67 14.42 22.48
C ARG A 216 -0.46 14.26 21.56
N LEU A 217 -0.69 14.40 20.26
CA LEU A 217 0.38 14.56 19.29
C LEU A 217 0.92 16.00 19.34
N SER A 218 2.23 16.17 19.30
CA SER A 218 2.85 17.47 19.06
C SER A 218 2.67 17.88 17.58
N GLY A 219 2.85 19.17 17.24
CA GLY A 219 2.82 19.61 15.84
C GLY A 219 3.83 18.86 14.96
N ALA A 220 5.04 18.63 15.48
CA ALA A 220 6.04 17.84 14.77
C ALA A 220 5.59 16.39 14.52
N GLU A 221 4.94 15.76 15.49
CA GLU A 221 4.40 14.40 15.31
C GLU A 221 3.25 14.37 14.30
N VAL A 222 2.38 15.37 14.27
CA VAL A 222 1.34 15.48 13.22
C VAL A 222 1.98 15.55 11.85
N HIS A 223 2.98 16.41 11.65
CA HIS A 223 3.74 16.52 10.42
C HIS A 223 4.37 15.17 10.02
N GLU A 224 4.99 14.47 10.95
CA GLU A 224 5.60 13.15 10.72
C GLU A 224 4.57 12.08 10.35
N GLN A 225 3.35 12.11 10.93
CA GLN A 225 2.27 11.19 10.55
C GLN A 225 1.77 11.48 9.14
N ILE A 226 1.57 12.75 8.77
CA ILE A 226 1.16 13.14 7.43
C ILE A 226 2.18 12.68 6.39
N PHE A 227 3.46 12.96 6.64
CA PHE A 227 4.54 12.49 5.77
C PHE A 227 4.53 10.95 5.64
N THR A 228 4.33 10.25 6.76
CA THR A 228 4.21 8.79 6.77
C THR A 228 3.04 8.30 5.93
N PHE A 229 1.87 8.94 6.03
CA PHE A 229 0.67 8.53 5.27
C PHE A 229 0.82 8.80 3.78
N LEU A 230 1.40 9.93 3.39
CA LEU A 230 1.72 10.21 1.98
C LEU A 230 2.67 9.16 1.41
N MET A 231 3.76 8.86 2.11
CA MET A 231 4.76 7.89 1.65
C MET A 231 4.21 6.46 1.58
N ALA A 232 3.41 6.06 2.57
CA ALA A 232 2.92 4.69 2.67
C ALA A 232 1.68 4.42 1.81
N GLY A 233 0.78 5.40 1.65
CA GLY A 233 -0.51 5.22 1.00
C GLY A 233 -0.41 5.15 -0.53
N ILE A 234 0.44 5.97 -1.13
CA ILE A 234 0.43 6.15 -2.59
C ILE A 234 1.09 4.96 -3.30
N GLU A 235 2.35 4.70 -3.01
CA GLU A 235 3.14 3.73 -3.78
C GLU A 235 2.64 2.29 -3.60
N THR A 236 2.25 1.93 -2.38
CA THR A 236 1.82 0.56 -2.08
C THR A 236 0.53 0.19 -2.81
N THR A 237 -0.47 1.07 -2.80
CA THR A 237 -1.75 0.83 -3.48
C THR A 237 -1.61 0.95 -4.99
N ALA A 238 -0.81 1.89 -5.49
CA ALA A 238 -0.51 2.02 -6.91
C ALA A 238 0.14 0.75 -7.48
N ASN A 239 1.11 0.17 -6.76
CA ASN A 239 1.75 -1.07 -7.18
C ASN A 239 0.80 -2.27 -7.12
N ALA A 240 -0.01 -2.40 -6.05
CA ALA A 240 -1.03 -3.46 -5.97
C ALA A 240 -2.00 -3.40 -7.14
N MET A 241 -2.50 -2.20 -7.47
CA MET A 241 -3.43 -1.99 -8.58
C MET A 241 -2.75 -2.16 -9.95
N SER A 242 -1.52 -1.73 -10.12
CA SER A 242 -0.78 -1.93 -11.37
C SER A 242 -0.61 -3.42 -11.69
N TRP A 243 -0.25 -4.22 -10.69
CA TRP A 243 -0.18 -5.68 -10.84
C TRP A 243 -1.56 -6.30 -11.06
N THR A 244 -2.60 -5.84 -10.36
CA THR A 244 -3.97 -6.33 -10.53
C THR A 244 -4.46 -6.10 -11.97
N LEU A 245 -4.29 -4.89 -12.50
CA LEU A 245 -4.72 -4.56 -13.85
C LEU A 245 -3.88 -5.28 -14.93
N HIS A 246 -2.58 -5.50 -14.69
CA HIS A 246 -1.75 -6.35 -15.54
C HIS A 246 -2.29 -7.78 -15.60
N LEU A 247 -2.55 -8.38 -14.43
CA LEU A 247 -3.08 -9.74 -14.36
C LEU A 247 -4.44 -9.86 -15.04
N LEU A 248 -5.34 -8.90 -14.85
CA LEU A 248 -6.64 -8.86 -15.51
C LEU A 248 -6.50 -8.76 -17.04
N ALA A 249 -5.59 -7.94 -17.54
CA ALA A 249 -5.34 -7.83 -18.98
C ALA A 249 -4.85 -9.16 -19.57
N ARG A 250 -4.16 -9.98 -18.81
CA ARG A 250 -3.63 -11.32 -19.21
C ARG A 250 -4.64 -12.46 -19.03
N HIS A 251 -5.69 -12.25 -18.24
CA HIS A 251 -6.69 -13.28 -17.90
C HIS A 251 -8.09 -12.78 -18.23
N PRO A 252 -8.48 -12.79 -19.51
CA PRO A 252 -9.77 -12.25 -19.94
C PRO A 252 -10.96 -12.95 -19.28
N GLU A 253 -10.87 -14.24 -19.00
CA GLU A 253 -11.91 -15.01 -18.30
C GLU A 253 -12.15 -14.49 -16.87
N VAL A 254 -11.09 -14.14 -16.17
CA VAL A 254 -11.16 -13.55 -14.83
C VAL A 254 -11.76 -12.14 -14.91
N GLN A 255 -11.34 -11.37 -15.91
CA GLN A 255 -11.82 -10.01 -16.13
C GLN A 255 -13.31 -9.96 -16.46
N GLU A 256 -13.82 -10.89 -17.29
CA GLU A 256 -15.24 -10.97 -17.62
C GLU A 256 -16.09 -11.43 -16.43
N ARG A 257 -15.63 -12.40 -15.66
CA ARG A 257 -16.32 -12.83 -14.45
C ARG A 257 -16.40 -11.73 -13.39
N LEU A 258 -15.31 -10.98 -13.20
CA LEU A 258 -15.28 -9.82 -12.33
C LEU A 258 -16.28 -8.75 -12.79
N HIS A 259 -16.32 -8.46 -14.09
CA HIS A 259 -17.28 -7.51 -14.65
C HIS A 259 -18.74 -7.95 -14.45
N SER A 260 -19.03 -9.26 -14.62
CA SER A 260 -20.36 -9.81 -14.35
C SER A 260 -20.76 -9.62 -12.89
N GLU A 261 -19.90 -9.98 -11.93
CA GLU A 261 -20.19 -9.77 -10.50
C GLU A 261 -20.52 -8.30 -10.20
N ILE A 262 -19.71 -7.37 -10.72
CA ILE A 262 -19.91 -5.93 -10.52
C ILE A 262 -21.24 -5.48 -11.11
N THR A 263 -21.54 -5.88 -12.32
CA THR A 263 -22.78 -5.49 -13.04
C THR A 263 -24.01 -6.01 -12.31
N ASP A 264 -23.99 -7.27 -11.88
CA ASP A 264 -25.10 -7.91 -11.19
C ASP A 264 -25.33 -7.31 -9.79
N ALA A 265 -24.26 -6.93 -9.10
CA ALA A 265 -24.33 -6.41 -7.73
C ALA A 265 -24.72 -4.91 -7.68
N LEU A 266 -24.22 -4.11 -8.64
CA LEU A 266 -24.30 -2.64 -8.55
C LEU A 266 -25.30 -2.02 -9.52
N ALA A 267 -25.71 -2.72 -10.59
CA ALA A 267 -26.63 -2.21 -11.61
C ALA A 267 -26.27 -0.79 -12.12
N GLY A 268 -24.96 -0.48 -12.22
CA GLY A 268 -24.43 0.81 -12.66
C GLY A 268 -24.41 1.92 -11.60
N GLN A 269 -24.64 1.61 -10.33
CA GLN A 269 -24.52 2.57 -9.23
C GLN A 269 -23.07 2.67 -8.70
N VAL A 270 -22.71 3.81 -8.13
CA VAL A 270 -21.44 3.97 -7.40
C VAL A 270 -21.49 3.09 -6.15
N PRO A 271 -20.46 2.25 -5.92
CA PRO A 271 -20.49 1.32 -4.82
C PRO A 271 -20.37 2.03 -3.46
N THR A 272 -21.19 1.64 -2.50
CA THR A 272 -20.99 1.96 -1.08
C THR A 272 -20.01 0.98 -0.45
N LEU A 273 -19.49 1.28 0.75
CA LEU A 273 -18.66 0.33 1.50
C LEU A 273 -19.38 -1.02 1.75
N LYS A 274 -20.70 -0.98 1.93
CA LYS A 274 -21.50 -2.19 2.08
C LYS A 274 -21.53 -3.02 0.80
N ASP A 275 -21.64 -2.38 -0.35
CA ASP A 275 -21.63 -3.06 -1.64
C ASP A 275 -20.26 -3.68 -1.92
N LEU A 276 -19.16 -2.95 -1.67
CA LEU A 276 -17.79 -3.48 -1.80
C LEU A 276 -17.57 -4.74 -0.95
N SER A 277 -18.21 -4.83 0.21
CA SER A 277 -18.11 -6.03 1.08
C SER A 277 -18.78 -7.27 0.47
N ARG A 278 -19.71 -7.10 -0.46
CA ARG A 278 -20.48 -8.17 -1.14
C ARG A 278 -19.81 -8.65 -2.43
N LEU A 279 -18.84 -7.90 -2.97
CA LEU A 279 -18.09 -8.25 -4.17
C LEU A 279 -16.99 -9.25 -3.82
N GLU A 280 -17.36 -10.51 -3.60
CA GLU A 280 -16.43 -11.55 -3.10
C GLU A 280 -15.35 -11.89 -4.12
N TYR A 281 -15.72 -12.05 -5.39
CA TYR A 281 -14.78 -12.40 -6.44
C TYR A 281 -13.84 -11.24 -6.76
N THR A 282 -14.35 -10.01 -6.83
CA THR A 282 -13.56 -8.79 -7.03
C THR A 282 -12.51 -8.62 -5.92
N ARG A 283 -12.89 -8.86 -4.67
CA ARG A 283 -11.95 -8.89 -3.53
C ARG A 283 -10.95 -10.03 -3.64
N GLY A 284 -11.38 -11.19 -4.13
CA GLY A 284 -10.52 -12.34 -4.41
C GLY A 284 -9.46 -12.01 -5.45
N VAL A 285 -9.82 -11.32 -6.53
CA VAL A 285 -8.90 -10.83 -7.58
C VAL A 285 -7.80 -9.93 -6.99
N LEU A 286 -8.19 -8.92 -6.20
CA LEU A 286 -7.23 -8.01 -5.57
C LEU A 286 -6.33 -8.74 -4.56
N THR A 287 -6.91 -9.66 -3.75
CA THR A 287 -6.16 -10.44 -2.77
C THR A 287 -5.14 -11.37 -3.44
N GLU A 288 -5.52 -12.01 -4.55
CA GLU A 288 -4.61 -12.89 -5.29
C GLU A 288 -3.49 -12.11 -5.98
N ALA A 289 -3.78 -10.93 -6.50
CA ALA A 289 -2.75 -10.05 -7.03
C ALA A 289 -1.74 -9.64 -5.96
N MET A 290 -2.21 -9.26 -4.75
CA MET A 290 -1.34 -8.96 -3.62
C MET A 290 -0.61 -10.19 -3.05
N ARG A 291 -1.14 -11.40 -3.23
CA ARG A 291 -0.40 -12.62 -2.91
C ARG A 291 0.78 -12.80 -3.86
N LEU A 292 0.54 -12.71 -5.17
CA LEU A 292 1.59 -12.87 -6.19
C LEU A 292 2.63 -11.75 -6.13
N TYR A 293 2.17 -10.52 -5.93
CA TYR A 293 3.01 -9.32 -5.94
C TYR A 293 2.72 -8.44 -4.71
N PRO A 294 3.09 -8.90 -3.49
CA PRO A 294 2.87 -8.11 -2.29
C PRO A 294 3.69 -6.81 -2.34
N PRO A 295 3.06 -5.63 -2.25
CA PRO A 295 3.80 -4.36 -2.27
C PRO A 295 4.91 -4.32 -1.21
N VAL A 296 4.62 -4.77 0.00
CA VAL A 296 5.63 -4.94 1.06
C VAL A 296 6.14 -6.38 1.03
N TRP A 297 7.21 -6.59 0.28
CA TRP A 297 7.76 -7.91 0.00
C TRP A 297 8.73 -8.46 1.06
N LEU A 298 9.25 -7.59 1.94
CA LEU A 298 10.17 -7.91 3.02
C LEU A 298 9.89 -7.04 4.25
N LEU A 299 9.78 -7.66 5.42
CA LEU A 299 9.65 -6.95 6.68
C LEU A 299 10.78 -7.37 7.61
N THR A 300 11.37 -6.41 8.32
CA THR A 300 12.47 -6.63 9.24
C THR A 300 12.13 -6.17 10.65
N ARG A 301 12.78 -6.78 11.63
CA ARG A 301 12.73 -6.43 13.05
C ARG A 301 14.14 -6.54 13.65
N ALA A 302 14.33 -5.95 14.81
CA ALA A 302 15.47 -6.20 15.65
C ALA A 302 15.00 -6.69 17.04
N THR A 303 15.67 -7.67 17.58
CA THR A 303 15.37 -8.13 18.95
C THR A 303 15.92 -7.14 19.98
N THR A 304 15.07 -6.74 20.93
CA THR A 304 15.45 -5.82 22.03
C THR A 304 16.08 -6.54 23.20
N ALA A 305 15.85 -7.85 23.32
CA ALA A 305 16.38 -8.73 24.36
C ALA A 305 16.67 -10.11 23.80
N ASP A 306 17.41 -10.93 24.53
CA ASP A 306 17.53 -12.36 24.26
C ASP A 306 16.14 -13.00 24.32
N THR A 307 15.79 -13.75 23.29
CA THR A 307 14.46 -14.35 23.17
C THR A 307 14.51 -15.70 22.47
N SER A 308 13.37 -16.34 22.35
CA SER A 308 13.20 -17.56 21.57
C SER A 308 12.11 -17.38 20.51
N LEU A 309 12.36 -17.88 19.31
CA LEU A 309 11.39 -17.96 18.24
C LEU A 309 11.19 -19.45 17.88
N GLY A 310 10.07 -20.02 18.31
CA GLY A 310 9.91 -21.47 18.37
C GLY A 310 10.99 -22.11 19.27
N GLN A 311 11.74 -23.07 18.71
CA GLN A 311 12.83 -23.74 19.40
C GLN A 311 14.19 -23.02 19.33
N TRP A 312 14.30 -21.95 18.53
CA TRP A 312 15.56 -21.26 18.27
C TRP A 312 15.79 -20.09 19.23
N ARG A 313 16.98 -20.03 19.83
CA ARG A 313 17.42 -18.87 20.61
C ARG A 313 17.89 -17.76 19.67
N ILE A 314 17.37 -16.56 19.88
CA ILE A 314 17.69 -15.34 19.13
C ILE A 314 18.30 -14.33 20.10
N PRO A 315 19.58 -14.01 19.96
CA PRO A 315 20.24 -13.01 20.83
C PRO A 315 19.66 -11.60 20.64
N ALA A 316 19.77 -10.77 21.67
CA ALA A 316 19.48 -9.35 21.60
C ALA A 316 20.25 -8.67 20.46
N GLY A 317 19.65 -7.67 19.83
CA GLY A 317 20.25 -6.94 18.70
C GLY A 317 20.28 -7.70 17.37
N SER A 318 19.70 -8.92 17.32
CA SER A 318 19.64 -9.69 16.08
C SER A 318 18.65 -9.08 15.08
N ALA A 319 19.03 -9.04 13.80
CA ALA A 319 18.10 -8.75 12.72
C ALA A 319 17.26 -10.00 12.44
N VAL A 320 15.94 -9.83 12.45
CA VAL A 320 14.98 -10.89 12.11
C VAL A 320 14.08 -10.38 10.96
N ALA A 321 13.93 -11.18 9.93
CA ALA A 321 13.16 -10.80 8.75
C ALA A 321 12.18 -11.89 8.36
N PHE A 322 11.08 -11.52 7.73
CA PHE A 322 10.25 -12.43 6.95
C PHE A 322 9.82 -11.76 5.65
N SER A 323 9.56 -12.57 4.65
CA SER A 323 9.14 -12.09 3.35
C SER A 323 7.74 -12.59 3.02
N PRO A 324 6.75 -11.69 2.95
CA PRO A 324 5.46 -12.06 2.38
C PRO A 324 5.60 -12.69 1.00
N TYR A 325 6.44 -12.13 0.12
CA TYR A 325 6.68 -12.68 -1.20
C TYR A 325 7.15 -14.15 -1.16
N MET A 326 8.10 -14.48 -0.28
CA MET A 326 8.57 -15.86 -0.11
C MET A 326 7.46 -16.80 0.38
N LEU A 327 6.74 -16.39 1.41
CA LEU A 327 5.66 -17.20 2.00
C LEU A 327 4.50 -17.39 1.03
N HIS A 328 4.14 -16.35 0.31
CA HIS A 328 3.05 -16.38 -0.66
C HIS A 328 3.34 -17.24 -1.90
N HIS A 329 4.62 -17.54 -2.18
CA HIS A 329 5.06 -18.42 -3.26
C HIS A 329 5.48 -19.82 -2.76
N ASP A 330 5.22 -20.15 -1.50
CA ASP A 330 5.49 -21.48 -0.97
C ASP A 330 4.37 -22.44 -1.35
N ALA A 331 4.69 -23.46 -2.15
CA ALA A 331 3.72 -24.47 -2.62
C ALA A 331 3.08 -25.28 -1.49
N ARG A 332 3.72 -25.33 -0.31
CA ARG A 332 3.16 -25.98 0.90
C ARG A 332 2.00 -25.20 1.49
N LEU A 333 1.99 -23.86 1.27
CA LEU A 333 0.96 -22.94 1.75
C LEU A 333 -0.08 -22.65 0.68
N PHE A 334 0.38 -22.49 -0.56
CA PHE A 334 -0.46 -22.14 -1.71
C PHE A 334 -0.17 -23.11 -2.87
N PRO A 335 -0.98 -24.17 -3.07
CA PRO A 335 -0.84 -25.04 -4.23
C PRO A 335 -0.84 -24.25 -5.55
N ASP A 336 0.00 -24.64 -6.50
CA ASP A 336 0.23 -23.89 -7.75
C ASP A 336 0.50 -22.38 -7.48
N PRO A 337 1.58 -22.04 -6.75
CA PRO A 337 1.76 -20.71 -6.20
C PRO A 337 1.97 -19.62 -7.25
N GLU A 338 2.40 -19.97 -8.46
CA GLU A 338 2.60 -19.03 -9.56
C GLU A 338 1.31 -18.76 -10.36
N ARG A 339 0.27 -19.55 -10.17
CA ARG A 339 -0.99 -19.41 -10.88
C ARG A 339 -1.81 -18.27 -10.26
N PHE A 340 -2.33 -17.38 -11.12
CA PHE A 340 -3.31 -16.38 -10.74
C PHE A 340 -4.69 -17.03 -10.63
N ASP A 341 -5.17 -17.27 -9.43
CA ASP A 341 -6.38 -18.03 -9.12
C ASP A 341 -7.22 -17.33 -8.03
N PRO A 342 -8.07 -16.35 -8.42
CA PRO A 342 -8.92 -15.64 -7.46
C PRO A 342 -9.90 -16.53 -6.68
N ASP A 343 -10.29 -17.69 -7.22
CA ASP A 343 -11.16 -18.64 -6.52
C ASP A 343 -10.54 -19.22 -5.25
N ARG A 344 -9.24 -19.06 -5.08
CA ARG A 344 -8.52 -19.39 -3.85
C ARG A 344 -9.11 -18.67 -2.62
N TRP A 345 -9.73 -17.53 -2.83
CA TRP A 345 -10.28 -16.65 -1.79
C TRP A 345 -11.80 -16.67 -1.70
N CYS A 346 -12.47 -17.36 -2.62
CA CYS A 346 -13.92 -17.42 -2.71
C CYS A 346 -14.46 -18.77 -2.18
N PRO A 347 -15.66 -18.80 -1.59
CA PRO A 347 -16.32 -20.05 -1.26
C PRO A 347 -16.50 -20.96 -2.50
N PRO A 348 -16.38 -22.29 -2.35
CA PRO A 348 -16.12 -23.03 -1.12
C PRO A 348 -14.61 -23.19 -0.80
N ARG A 349 -13.70 -22.68 -1.64
CA ARG A 349 -12.24 -22.89 -1.51
C ARG A 349 -11.57 -21.94 -0.54
N GLY A 350 -12.13 -20.76 -0.29
CA GLY A 350 -11.59 -19.75 0.61
C GLY A 350 -11.55 -20.20 2.07
N ASP A 351 -10.59 -21.04 2.42
CA ASP A 351 -10.46 -21.61 3.75
C ASP A 351 -9.53 -20.78 4.67
N LYS A 352 -9.64 -21.07 5.98
CA LYS A 352 -8.79 -20.44 6.99
C LYS A 352 -7.31 -20.86 6.90
N ALA A 353 -7.00 -21.97 6.23
CA ALA A 353 -5.62 -22.46 6.12
C ALA A 353 -4.84 -21.61 5.12
N SER A 354 -5.41 -21.31 3.96
CA SER A 354 -4.82 -20.38 2.96
C SER A 354 -4.59 -18.97 3.54
N GLN A 355 -5.47 -18.53 4.45
CA GLN A 355 -5.33 -17.21 5.08
C GLN A 355 -4.17 -17.13 6.09
N ARG A 356 -3.73 -18.25 6.68
CA ARG A 356 -2.65 -18.26 7.70
C ARG A 356 -1.29 -17.86 7.15
N GLY A 357 -1.04 -18.10 5.87
CA GLY A 357 0.20 -17.76 5.18
C GLY A 357 0.18 -16.40 4.52
N LEU A 358 -0.95 -15.68 4.52
CA LEU A 358 -1.14 -14.42 3.82
C LEU A 358 -0.88 -13.22 4.74
N PHE A 359 0.10 -12.38 4.40
CA PHE A 359 0.53 -11.22 5.19
C PHE A 359 0.62 -9.92 4.36
N PRO A 360 -0.38 -9.52 3.57
CA PRO A 360 -0.28 -8.35 2.70
C PRO A 360 -0.15 -7.04 3.48
N PHE A 361 -0.68 -7.00 4.70
CA PHE A 361 -0.68 -5.84 5.61
C PHE A 361 0.12 -6.10 6.90
N GLY A 362 0.99 -7.12 6.91
CA GLY A 362 1.66 -7.54 8.14
C GLY A 362 0.69 -8.16 9.15
N GLY A 363 0.93 -7.92 10.45
CA GLY A 363 0.07 -8.50 11.50
C GLY A 363 0.41 -8.02 12.90
N GLY A 364 -0.36 -8.51 13.89
CA GLY A 364 -0.21 -8.13 15.29
C GLY A 364 -0.54 -6.66 15.55
N ALA A 365 -0.02 -6.12 16.64
CA ALA A 365 -0.27 -4.74 17.05
C ALA A 365 0.32 -3.68 16.08
N ARG A 366 1.23 -4.10 15.21
CA ARG A 366 1.83 -3.25 14.16
C ARG A 366 1.28 -3.53 12.76
N LYS A 367 0.11 -4.19 12.65
CA LYS A 367 -0.61 -4.33 11.39
C LYS A 367 -0.84 -2.97 10.75
N CYS A 368 -0.82 -2.88 9.44
CA CYS A 368 -1.09 -1.65 8.71
C CYS A 368 -2.36 -0.97 9.24
N ILE A 369 -2.25 0.32 9.56
CA ILE A 369 -3.40 1.10 10.05
C ILE A 369 -4.37 1.44 8.92
N GLY A 370 -3.85 1.61 7.71
CA GLY A 370 -4.61 1.93 6.51
C GLY A 370 -5.07 0.69 5.72
N ASP A 371 -5.11 -0.51 6.30
CA ASP A 371 -5.47 -1.73 5.56
C ASP A 371 -6.89 -1.66 4.96
N VAL A 372 -7.87 -1.21 5.72
CA VAL A 372 -9.24 -1.03 5.22
C VAL A 372 -9.33 0.13 4.24
N PHE A 373 -8.62 1.24 4.49
CA PHE A 373 -8.54 2.39 3.59
C PHE A 373 -8.00 1.97 2.23
N SER A 374 -6.81 1.35 2.17
CA SER A 374 -6.18 0.97 0.91
C SER A 374 -6.95 -0.12 0.16
N LEU A 375 -7.59 -1.06 0.86
CA LEU A 375 -8.50 -2.01 0.22
C LEU A 375 -9.74 -1.32 -0.35
N THR A 376 -10.29 -0.33 0.34
CA THR A 376 -11.46 0.43 -0.12
C THR A 376 -11.12 1.22 -1.38
N GLU A 377 -10.06 2.02 -1.37
CA GLU A 377 -9.65 2.82 -2.53
C GLU A 377 -9.31 1.94 -3.75
N ALA A 378 -8.60 0.82 -3.52
CA ALA A 378 -8.27 -0.13 -4.57
C ALA A 378 -9.53 -0.80 -5.16
N LEU A 379 -10.50 -1.20 -4.33
CA LEU A 379 -11.75 -1.79 -4.79
C LEU A 379 -12.64 -0.79 -5.51
N VAL A 380 -12.75 0.45 -5.03
CA VAL A 380 -13.47 1.52 -5.73
C VAL A 380 -12.88 1.75 -7.12
N ALA A 381 -11.55 1.87 -7.21
CA ALA A 381 -10.86 2.05 -8.47
C ALA A 381 -11.03 0.83 -9.39
N LEU A 382 -10.90 -0.38 -8.87
CA LEU A 382 -11.05 -1.62 -9.64
C LEU A 382 -12.47 -1.76 -10.20
N VAL A 383 -13.49 -1.45 -9.41
CA VAL A 383 -14.91 -1.46 -9.83
C VAL A 383 -15.13 -0.44 -10.96
N ALA A 384 -14.72 0.81 -10.78
CA ALA A 384 -14.94 1.87 -11.76
C ALA A 384 -14.23 1.57 -13.10
N ILE A 385 -12.95 1.15 -13.04
CA ILE A 385 -12.18 0.77 -14.22
C ILE A 385 -12.85 -0.41 -14.94
N SER A 386 -13.20 -1.49 -14.22
CA SER A 386 -13.74 -2.71 -14.80
C SER A 386 -15.17 -2.56 -15.33
N THR A 387 -15.95 -1.61 -14.81
CA THR A 387 -17.27 -1.27 -15.32
C THR A 387 -17.19 -0.61 -16.70
N ARG A 388 -16.19 0.26 -16.90
CA ARG A 388 -16.10 1.11 -18.11
C ARG A 388 -15.13 0.56 -19.16
N TRP A 389 -14.12 -0.18 -18.74
CA TRP A 389 -13.02 -0.59 -19.59
C TRP A 389 -12.73 -2.09 -19.51
N ARG A 390 -12.51 -2.70 -20.66
CA ARG A 390 -11.86 -4.00 -20.78
C ARG A 390 -10.40 -3.75 -21.17
N LEU A 391 -9.48 -4.37 -20.44
CA LEU A 391 -8.05 -4.21 -20.69
C LEU A 391 -7.49 -5.42 -21.45
N THR A 392 -6.57 -5.14 -22.36
CA THR A 392 -5.74 -6.15 -23.03
C THR A 392 -4.26 -5.77 -22.86
N PRO A 393 -3.32 -6.73 -22.97
CA PRO A 393 -1.91 -6.40 -22.92
C PRO A 393 -1.53 -5.39 -24.00
N GLY A 394 -0.80 -4.35 -23.63
CA GLY A 394 -0.23 -3.38 -24.55
C GLY A 394 1.09 -3.85 -25.18
N PRO A 395 1.71 -3.01 -26.02
CA PRO A 395 2.98 -3.35 -26.66
C PRO A 395 4.14 -3.40 -25.65
N GLY A 396 5.05 -4.33 -25.88
CA GLY A 396 6.28 -4.48 -25.07
C GLY A 396 6.37 -5.83 -24.37
N PRO A 397 7.46 -6.05 -23.62
CA PRO A 397 7.65 -7.26 -22.84
C PRO A 397 6.74 -7.26 -21.59
N ASP A 398 6.52 -8.44 -21.05
CA ASP A 398 5.86 -8.60 -19.76
C ASP A 398 6.63 -7.84 -18.65
N PRO A 399 5.91 -7.21 -17.71
CA PRO A 399 6.52 -6.46 -16.61
C PRO A 399 7.35 -7.36 -15.70
N ARG A 400 8.47 -6.81 -15.22
CA ARG A 400 9.33 -7.48 -14.25
C ARG A 400 9.14 -6.90 -12.86
N PRO A 401 9.08 -7.74 -11.84
CA PRO A 401 9.03 -7.24 -10.46
C PRO A 401 10.37 -6.63 -10.06
N VAL A 402 10.36 -5.37 -9.68
CA VAL A 402 11.52 -4.60 -9.19
C VAL A 402 11.37 -4.42 -7.68
N ALA A 403 12.23 -5.10 -6.94
CA ALA A 403 12.25 -5.03 -5.47
C ALA A 403 13.10 -3.83 -5.03
N LYS A 404 12.43 -2.80 -4.56
CA LYS A 404 13.00 -1.63 -3.90
C LYS A 404 12.41 -1.50 -2.48
N LEU A 405 11.95 -0.32 -2.10
CA LEU A 405 11.18 -0.13 -0.86
C LEU A 405 9.88 -0.94 -0.93
N THR A 406 9.27 -0.95 -2.09
CA THR A 406 8.11 -1.77 -2.47
C THR A 406 8.44 -2.69 -3.65
N LEU A 407 7.57 -3.66 -3.92
CA LEU A 407 7.64 -4.53 -5.09
C LEU A 407 6.80 -3.93 -6.22
N ALA A 408 7.43 -3.14 -7.06
CA ALA A 408 6.81 -2.48 -8.19
C ALA A 408 6.98 -3.26 -9.50
N PRO A 409 6.08 -3.17 -10.47
CA PRO A 409 6.41 -3.51 -11.85
C PRO A 409 7.34 -2.45 -12.45
N ASP A 410 8.28 -2.87 -13.30
CA ASP A 410 9.15 -1.93 -14.02
C ASP A 410 8.36 -1.07 -15.02
N ARG A 411 7.33 -1.63 -15.61
CA ARG A 411 6.38 -0.98 -16.52
C ARG A 411 5.16 -1.87 -16.76
N VAL A 412 3.98 -1.28 -16.85
CA VAL A 412 2.76 -1.98 -17.28
C VAL A 412 2.07 -1.14 -18.34
N ILE A 413 2.04 -1.63 -19.57
CA ILE A 413 1.26 -1.01 -20.67
C ILE A 413 0.06 -1.89 -20.96
N ALA A 414 -1.13 -1.29 -20.93
CA ALA A 414 -2.38 -1.94 -21.35
C ALA A 414 -3.07 -1.13 -22.43
N VAL A 415 -3.93 -1.78 -23.21
CA VAL A 415 -4.85 -1.12 -24.14
C VAL A 415 -6.25 -1.18 -23.57
N ALA A 416 -6.89 -0.03 -23.46
CA ALA A 416 -8.23 0.11 -22.91
C ALA A 416 -9.29 0.05 -24.03
N HIS A 417 -10.25 -0.85 -23.90
CA HIS A 417 -11.42 -1.00 -24.78
C HIS A 417 -12.68 -0.64 -24.00
N PRO A 418 -13.53 0.28 -24.49
CA PRO A 418 -14.73 0.67 -23.77
C PRO A 418 -15.71 -0.50 -23.69
N ARG A 419 -16.36 -0.65 -22.55
CA ARG A 419 -17.48 -1.56 -22.37
C ARG A 419 -18.80 -0.86 -22.73
N PRO A 420 -19.79 -1.58 -23.28
CA PRO A 420 -21.12 -1.02 -23.50
C PRO A 420 -21.70 -0.46 -22.19
N SER A 421 -22.29 0.73 -22.28
CA SER A 421 -22.95 1.30 -21.08
C SER A 421 -24.15 0.44 -20.69
N PRO A 422 -24.37 0.15 -19.40
CA PRO A 422 -25.58 -0.56 -18.97
C PRO A 422 -26.87 0.16 -19.37
N ARG A 423 -26.83 1.45 -19.75
CA ARG A 423 -27.97 2.25 -20.19
C ARG A 423 -28.36 2.00 -21.65
N ASP A 424 -27.47 1.44 -22.47
CA ASP A 424 -27.73 1.23 -23.92
C ASP A 424 -28.50 -0.06 -24.20
N GLY A 425 -28.65 -0.97 -23.23
CA GLY A 425 -29.31 -2.27 -23.36
C GLY A 425 -30.84 -2.27 -23.22
N HIS A 426 -31.49 -1.16 -22.86
CA HIS A 426 -32.95 -1.11 -22.63
C HIS A 426 -33.73 -0.47 -23.77
N GLY A 427 -33.09 -0.20 -24.94
CA GLY A 427 -33.70 0.54 -26.05
C GLY A 427 -34.17 -0.28 -27.26
N SER A 428 -34.04 -1.61 -27.35
CA SER A 428 -34.36 -2.37 -28.56
C SER A 428 -35.23 -3.60 -28.34
N GLY A 429 -36.35 -3.43 -27.61
CA GLY A 429 -37.31 -4.51 -27.37
C GLY A 429 -38.74 -4.07 -27.42
N ARG A 430 -39.12 -3.21 -28.39
CA ARG A 430 -40.53 -3.00 -28.79
C ARG A 430 -40.62 -2.69 -30.28
N ARG A 431 -40.81 -3.70 -31.07
CA ARG A 431 -41.66 -3.70 -32.27
C ARG A 431 -42.34 -5.05 -32.39
#